data_c30e4ea1d3b948fff2037b6988b6a25b
#
_entry.id   c30e4ea1d3b948fff2037b6988b6a25b
#
_cell.length_a   1.000
_cell.length_b   1.000
_cell.length_c   1.000
_cell.angle_alpha   90.00
_cell.angle_beta   90.00
_cell.angle_gamma   90.00
#
_symmetry.space_group_name_H-M   'P 1'
#
loop_
_entity.id
_entity.type
_entity.pdbx_description
1 polymer ?
#
loop_
_entity_poly.entity_id
_entity_poly.type
_entity_poly.pdbx_seq_one_letter_code
_entity_poly.pdbx_strand_id
1 'polypeptide(L)'
;GDSVPFSIVCRITRAWQTSDKSVIKALEKFHALREDEIVSRVNYKPNEPYSILEVRAYVLPKDEYALPADVEKYGGCKSWIEKLPFGIPDTTTLPPVLDQRDWLISQSDLKRKLEFLVATGVEIKELPI
;
A
#
# COMPACT_ATOMS: atom_id res chain seq x y z
N GLY A 1 23.62 -12.86 -13.56
CA GLY A 1 22.97 -12.43 -12.46
C GLY A 1 21.53 -12.01 -12.65
N ASP A 2 20.68 -12.97 -12.63
CA ASP A 2 19.27 -12.73 -12.92
C ASP A 2 18.43 -12.74 -11.64
N SER A 3 18.71 -11.80 -10.75
CA SER A 3 17.90 -11.60 -9.54
C SER A 3 17.16 -10.26 -9.61
N VAL A 4 15.98 -10.21 -9.00
CA VAL A 4 15.19 -8.99 -8.86
C VAL A 4 15.40 -8.46 -7.45
N PRO A 5 16.12 -7.35 -7.27
CA PRO A 5 16.35 -6.80 -5.94
C PRO A 5 15.11 -6.08 -5.41
N PHE A 6 14.88 -6.21 -4.10
CA PHE A 6 13.92 -5.38 -3.38
C PHE A 6 14.67 -4.26 -2.65
N SER A 7 14.17 -3.05 -2.78
CA SER A 7 14.75 -1.88 -2.13
C SER A 7 13.89 -1.31 -1.01
N ILE A 8 12.63 -1.72 -0.94
CA ILE A 8 11.67 -1.19 0.01
C ILE A 8 10.81 -2.32 0.59
N VAL A 9 10.54 -2.24 1.89
CA VAL A 9 9.53 -3.04 2.56
C VAL A 9 8.49 -2.11 3.18
N CYS A 10 7.23 -2.49 3.10
CA CYS A 10 6.12 -1.72 3.65
C CYS A 10 5.44 -2.49 4.79
N ARG A 11 5.11 -1.74 5.84
CA ARG A 11 4.30 -2.25 6.95
C ARG A 11 2.92 -1.62 6.86
N ILE A 12 1.88 -2.44 6.91
CA ILE A 12 0.51 -1.96 6.97
C ILE A 12 0.24 -1.46 8.39
N THR A 13 -0.11 -0.20 8.52
CA THR A 13 -0.35 0.45 9.81
C THR A 13 -1.82 0.62 10.12
N ARG A 14 -2.65 0.84 9.10
CA ARG A 14 -4.11 0.89 9.22
C ARG A 14 -4.74 0.44 7.90
N ALA A 15 -5.99 -0.02 7.98
CA ALA A 15 -6.74 -0.45 6.81
C ALA A 15 -8.21 -0.05 6.91
N TRP A 16 -8.81 0.26 5.79
CA TRP A 16 -10.23 0.61 5.68
C TRP A 16 -10.84 -0.09 4.47
N GLN A 17 -12.16 -0.17 4.47
CA GLN A 17 -12.92 -0.71 3.35
C GLN A 17 -14.06 0.23 2.98
N THR A 18 -14.28 0.42 1.69
CA THR A 18 -15.37 1.23 1.18
C THR A 18 -15.80 0.71 -0.21
N SER A 19 -17.05 0.93 -0.55
CA SER A 19 -17.54 0.71 -1.93
C SER A 19 -17.71 2.01 -2.71
N ASP A 20 -17.44 3.15 -2.07
CA ASP A 20 -17.63 4.47 -2.68
C ASP A 20 -16.39 4.85 -3.50
N LYS A 21 -16.57 4.94 -4.81
CA LYS A 21 -15.49 5.27 -5.75
C LYS A 21 -14.96 6.69 -5.61
N SER A 22 -15.77 7.61 -5.05
CA SER A 22 -15.34 9.00 -4.85
C SER A 22 -14.18 9.11 -3.85
N VAL A 23 -14.01 8.13 -2.97
CA VAL A 23 -12.92 8.11 -1.99
C VAL A 23 -11.56 8.05 -2.68
N ILE A 24 -11.45 7.36 -3.81
CA ILE A 24 -10.19 7.23 -4.54
C ILE A 24 -9.67 8.59 -4.97
N LYS A 25 -10.54 9.42 -5.56
CA LYS A 25 -10.18 10.78 -5.96
C LYS A 25 -9.93 11.68 -4.76
N ALA A 26 -10.75 11.54 -3.71
CA ALA A 26 -10.58 12.32 -2.49
C ALA A 26 -9.22 12.09 -1.82
N LEU A 27 -8.64 10.89 -2.00
CA LEU A 27 -7.33 10.52 -1.44
C LEU A 27 -6.18 10.65 -2.43
N GLU A 28 -6.35 11.36 -3.54
CA GLU A 28 -5.35 11.41 -4.62
C GLU A 28 -3.97 11.90 -4.18
N LYS A 29 -3.88 12.77 -3.19
CA LYS A 29 -2.59 13.24 -2.69
C LYS A 29 -1.81 12.19 -1.87
N PHE A 30 -2.48 11.10 -1.47
CA PHE A 30 -1.90 10.05 -0.64
C PHE A 30 -1.43 8.83 -1.43
N HIS A 31 -1.65 8.79 -2.74
CA HIS A 31 -1.24 7.68 -3.59
C HIS A 31 -0.63 8.20 -4.91
N ALA A 32 0.15 7.33 -5.55
CA ALA A 32 0.87 7.68 -6.78
C ALA A 32 0.20 7.15 -8.05
N LEU A 33 -0.96 6.48 -7.94
CA LEU A 33 -1.66 5.92 -9.08
C LEU A 33 -2.40 7.00 -9.86
N ARG A 34 -2.40 6.91 -11.18
CA ARG A 34 -3.16 7.82 -12.03
C ARG A 34 -4.65 7.48 -11.94
N GLU A 35 -5.49 8.50 -12.09
CA GLU A 35 -6.94 8.36 -12.00
C GLU A 35 -7.49 7.33 -13.00
N ASP A 36 -6.99 7.33 -14.23
CA ASP A 36 -7.44 6.39 -15.26
C ASP A 36 -7.12 4.94 -14.92
N GLU A 37 -5.96 4.67 -14.32
CA GLU A 37 -5.58 3.33 -13.85
C GLU A 37 -6.50 2.84 -12.74
N ILE A 38 -6.83 3.71 -11.81
CA ILE A 38 -7.70 3.40 -10.68
C ILE A 38 -9.12 3.13 -11.16
N VAL A 39 -9.64 3.98 -12.01
CA VAL A 39 -11.00 3.83 -12.56
C VAL A 39 -11.13 2.52 -13.32
N SER A 40 -10.12 2.16 -14.12
CA SER A 40 -10.10 0.89 -14.84
C SER A 40 -10.18 -0.31 -13.90
N ARG A 41 -9.40 -0.31 -12.83
CA ARG A 41 -9.36 -1.41 -11.86
C ARG A 41 -10.64 -1.53 -11.05
N VAL A 42 -11.21 -0.40 -10.61
CA VAL A 42 -12.44 -0.37 -9.81
C VAL A 42 -13.66 -0.73 -10.65
N ASN A 43 -13.71 -0.31 -11.92
CA ASN A 43 -14.82 -0.61 -12.81
C ASN A 43 -14.89 -2.08 -13.24
N TYR A 44 -13.81 -2.84 -13.08
CA TYR A 44 -13.82 -4.27 -13.34
C TYR A 44 -14.84 -5.01 -12.45
N LYS A 45 -14.99 -4.53 -11.20
CA LYS A 45 -15.99 -5.05 -10.26
C LYS A 45 -16.69 -3.86 -9.56
N PRO A 46 -17.63 -3.20 -10.24
CA PRO A 46 -18.12 -1.88 -9.82
C PRO A 46 -18.89 -1.86 -8.50
N ASN A 47 -19.43 -2.97 -8.05
CA ASN A 47 -20.25 -3.04 -6.84
C ASN A 47 -19.53 -3.70 -5.66
N GLU A 48 -18.28 -4.09 -5.85
CA GLU A 48 -17.51 -4.70 -4.76
C GLU A 48 -16.76 -3.66 -3.95
N PRO A 49 -16.65 -3.87 -2.63
CA PRO A 49 -15.82 -3.00 -1.81
C PRO A 49 -14.34 -3.19 -2.15
N TYR A 50 -13.57 -2.15 -1.92
CA TYR A 50 -12.12 -2.18 -2.04
C TYR A 50 -11.48 -1.72 -0.73
N SER A 51 -10.22 -2.10 -0.53
CA SER A 51 -9.48 -1.77 0.67
C SER A 51 -8.54 -0.59 0.43
N ILE A 52 -8.44 0.25 1.45
CA ILE A 52 -7.47 1.34 1.53
C ILE A 52 -6.48 0.92 2.60
N LEU A 53 -5.19 0.88 2.24
CA LEU A 53 -4.13 0.51 3.16
C LEU A 53 -3.23 1.70 3.42
N GLU A 54 -3.08 2.05 4.69
CA GLU A 54 -2.04 2.99 5.13
C GLU A 54 -0.78 2.16 5.32
N VAL A 55 0.29 2.52 4.63
CA VAL A 55 1.54 1.77 4.70
C VAL A 55 2.70 2.69 5.06
N ARG A 56 3.59 2.20 5.91
CA ARG A 56 4.85 2.87 6.18
C ARG A 56 5.97 2.12 5.47
N ALA A 57 6.74 2.84 4.66
CA ALA A 57 7.81 2.27 3.86
C ALA A 57 9.17 2.42 4.55
N TYR A 58 9.99 1.40 4.43
CA TYR A 58 11.36 1.36 4.98
C TYR A 58 12.32 0.95 3.88
N VAL A 59 13.55 1.48 3.95
CA VAL A 59 14.59 1.17 2.99
C VAL A 59 15.28 -0.13 3.38
N LEU A 60 15.34 -1.07 2.44
CA LEU A 60 16.07 -2.32 2.62
C LEU A 60 17.55 -2.13 2.32
N PRO A 61 18.44 -2.87 3.01
CA PRO A 61 19.85 -2.88 2.67
C PRO A 61 20.07 -3.31 1.23
N LYS A 62 20.98 -2.63 0.55
CA LYS A 62 21.27 -2.90 -0.85
C LYS A 62 21.76 -4.34 -1.02
N ASP A 63 21.16 -5.03 -1.99
CA ASP A 63 21.54 -6.39 -2.42
C ASP A 63 21.35 -7.51 -1.39
N GLU A 64 20.72 -7.25 -0.25
CA GLU A 64 20.43 -8.29 0.75
C GLU A 64 19.12 -9.04 0.49
N TYR A 65 18.19 -8.41 -0.20
CA TYR A 65 16.86 -8.97 -0.46
C TYR A 65 16.61 -9.01 -1.95
N ALA A 66 16.63 -10.19 -2.53
CA ALA A 66 16.41 -10.37 -3.96
C ALA A 66 15.63 -11.64 -4.23
N LEU A 67 14.77 -11.61 -5.24
CA LEU A 67 14.14 -12.80 -5.75
C LEU A 67 15.03 -13.40 -6.86
N PRO A 68 15.24 -14.72 -6.85
CA PRO A 68 15.85 -15.39 -8.02
C PRO A 68 14.95 -15.21 -9.23
N ALA A 69 15.55 -15.17 -10.41
CA ALA A 69 14.82 -15.09 -11.66
C ALA A 69 14.19 -16.45 -12.01
N ASP A 70 13.29 -16.91 -11.18
CA ASP A 70 12.53 -18.13 -11.39
C ASP A 70 11.20 -17.78 -12.04
N VAL A 71 11.15 -17.91 -13.37
CA VAL A 71 9.98 -17.54 -14.16
C VAL A 71 8.75 -18.38 -13.79
N GLU A 72 8.94 -19.64 -13.42
CA GLU A 72 7.82 -20.51 -13.04
C GLU A 72 7.22 -20.10 -11.70
N LYS A 73 8.04 -19.69 -10.74
CA LYS A 73 7.63 -19.39 -9.38
C LYS A 73 7.28 -17.92 -9.17
N TYR A 74 8.07 -17.01 -9.74
CA TYR A 74 7.96 -15.56 -9.50
C TYR A 74 7.73 -14.73 -10.75
N GLY A 75 7.78 -15.33 -11.93
CA GLY A 75 7.65 -14.61 -13.18
C GLY A 75 6.21 -14.29 -13.56
N GLY A 76 6.07 -13.52 -14.64
CA GLY A 76 4.78 -13.14 -15.19
C GLY A 76 4.11 -12.00 -14.40
N CYS A 77 2.79 -11.94 -14.49
CA CYS A 77 1.99 -10.85 -13.92
C CYS A 77 1.49 -11.16 -12.49
N LYS A 78 2.30 -11.82 -11.68
CA LYS A 78 1.92 -12.11 -10.30
C LYS A 78 2.04 -10.85 -9.45
N SER A 79 0.92 -10.37 -8.94
CA SER A 79 0.88 -9.23 -8.02
C SER A 79 1.15 -9.62 -6.57
N TRP A 80 0.96 -10.90 -6.23
CA TRP A 80 1.12 -11.41 -4.87
C TRP A 80 1.93 -12.69 -4.85
N ILE A 81 2.89 -12.76 -3.94
CA ILE A 81 3.72 -13.93 -3.71
C ILE A 81 3.63 -14.27 -2.22
N GLU A 82 3.14 -15.47 -1.89
CA GLU A 82 2.91 -15.87 -0.50
C GLU A 82 4.18 -16.29 0.23
N LYS A 83 5.12 -16.90 -0.49
CA LYS A 83 6.38 -17.36 0.09
C LYS A 83 7.56 -16.68 -0.57
N LEU A 84 8.34 -16.00 0.24
CA LEU A 84 9.61 -15.40 -0.19
C LEU A 84 10.78 -16.31 0.27
N PRO A 85 11.88 -16.30 -0.48
CA PRO A 85 13.07 -17.11 -0.11
C PRO A 85 13.85 -16.53 1.06
N PHE A 86 13.37 -15.48 1.69
CA PHE A 86 13.99 -14.84 2.85
C PHE A 86 12.93 -14.52 3.90
N GLY A 87 13.36 -14.35 5.14
CA GLY A 87 12.47 -13.96 6.24
C GLY A 87 11.98 -12.52 6.11
N ILE A 88 10.87 -12.22 6.78
CA ILE A 88 10.35 -10.86 6.83
C ILE A 88 11.33 -9.97 7.59
N PRO A 89 11.80 -8.84 7.00
CA PRO A 89 12.72 -7.95 7.67
C PRO A 89 12.10 -7.32 8.93
N ASP A 90 12.93 -7.14 9.95
CA ASP A 90 12.53 -6.38 11.13
C ASP A 90 12.59 -4.88 10.81
N THR A 91 11.42 -4.26 10.62
CA THR A 91 11.33 -2.85 10.23
C THR A 91 11.81 -1.90 11.32
N THR A 92 11.90 -2.35 12.58
CA THR A 92 12.41 -1.49 13.67
C THR A 92 13.89 -1.16 13.52
N THR A 93 14.61 -1.95 12.75
CA THR A 93 16.05 -1.76 12.50
C THR A 93 16.35 -1.04 11.19
N LEU A 94 15.32 -0.73 10.40
CA LEU A 94 15.48 -0.15 9.07
C LEU A 94 15.16 1.34 9.06
N PRO A 95 15.87 2.12 8.22
CA PRO A 95 15.53 3.54 8.06
C PRO A 95 14.19 3.68 7.33
N PRO A 96 13.27 4.50 7.87
CA PRO A 96 12.02 4.79 7.17
C PRO A 96 12.27 5.72 5.98
N VAL A 97 11.41 5.61 4.96
CA VAL A 97 11.44 6.52 3.79
C VAL A 97 11.06 7.95 4.22
N LEU A 98 10.00 8.08 5.03
CA LEU A 98 9.66 9.33 5.68
C LEU A 98 10.18 9.30 7.11
N ASP A 99 10.77 10.41 7.58
CA ASP A 99 11.14 10.51 8.98
C ASP A 99 9.89 10.52 9.89
N GLN A 100 10.08 10.41 11.18
CA GLN A 100 8.98 10.30 12.15
C GLN A 100 8.05 11.52 12.09
N ARG A 101 8.60 12.72 11.93
CA ARG A 101 7.81 13.95 11.85
C ARG A 101 6.90 13.96 10.64
N ASP A 102 7.48 13.71 9.46
CA ASP A 102 6.72 13.73 8.20
C ASP A 102 5.69 12.59 8.15
N TRP A 103 6.04 11.44 8.71
CA TRP A 103 5.11 10.34 8.86
C TRP A 103 3.89 10.71 9.72
N LEU A 104 4.11 11.33 10.88
CA LEU A 104 3.02 11.74 11.76
C LEU A 104 2.12 12.81 11.13
N ILE A 105 2.71 13.73 10.37
CA ILE A 105 1.93 14.74 9.63
C ILE A 105 1.07 14.06 8.57
N SER A 106 1.63 13.15 7.81
CA SER A 106 0.90 12.40 6.77
C SER A 106 -0.23 11.56 7.37
N GLN A 107 0.04 10.87 8.48
CA GLN A 107 -0.96 10.09 9.20
C GLN A 107 -2.12 10.95 9.68
N SER A 108 -1.82 12.09 10.26
CA SER A 108 -2.81 13.04 10.76
C SER A 108 -3.66 13.60 9.62
N ASP A 109 -3.04 13.94 8.50
CA ASP A 109 -3.75 14.47 7.33
C ASP A 109 -4.70 13.43 6.75
N LEU A 110 -4.28 12.19 6.64
CA LEU A 110 -5.12 11.10 6.16
C LEU A 110 -6.32 10.87 7.10
N LYS A 111 -6.06 10.83 8.39
CA LYS A 111 -7.11 10.65 9.40
C LYS A 111 -8.17 11.75 9.28
N ARG A 112 -7.75 13.00 9.20
CA ARG A 112 -8.68 14.14 9.06
C ARG A 112 -9.48 14.05 7.77
N LYS A 113 -8.86 13.65 6.67
CA LYS A 113 -9.56 13.50 5.38
C LYS A 113 -10.62 12.42 5.46
N LEU A 114 -10.30 11.27 6.04
CA LEU A 114 -11.27 10.17 6.20
C LEU A 114 -12.42 10.56 7.13
N GLU A 115 -12.12 11.24 8.25
CA GLU A 115 -13.16 11.73 9.16
C GLU A 115 -14.10 12.73 8.47
N PHE A 116 -13.55 13.62 7.64
CA PHE A 116 -14.35 14.55 6.85
C PHE A 116 -15.28 13.81 5.87
N LEU A 117 -14.77 12.82 5.17
CA LEU A 117 -15.58 12.03 4.24
C LEU A 117 -16.72 11.30 4.96
N VAL A 118 -16.43 10.69 6.09
CA VAL A 118 -17.46 10.04 6.91
C VAL A 118 -18.51 11.04 7.39
N ALA A 119 -18.08 12.22 7.81
CA ALA A 119 -19.00 13.28 8.24
C ALA A 119 -19.91 13.79 7.10
N THR A 120 -19.47 13.68 5.85
CA THR A 120 -20.28 14.05 4.68
C THR A 120 -21.19 12.93 4.19
N GLY A 121 -21.19 11.77 4.84
CA GLY A 121 -22.08 10.66 4.52
C GLY A 121 -21.46 9.51 3.76
N VAL A 122 -20.15 9.52 3.54
CA VAL A 122 -19.44 8.42 2.88
C VAL A 122 -19.27 7.26 3.86
N GLU A 123 -19.62 6.05 3.44
CA GLU A 123 -19.43 4.85 4.26
C GLU A 123 -18.00 4.32 4.11
N ILE A 124 -17.24 4.42 5.18
CA ILE A 124 -15.88 3.89 5.27
C ILE A 124 -15.77 3.12 6.58
N LYS A 125 -15.41 1.84 6.48
CA LYS A 125 -15.24 0.97 7.64
C LYS A 125 -13.75 0.75 7.91
N GLU A 126 -13.30 1.03 9.12
CA GLU A 126 -11.95 0.67 9.52
C GLU A 126 -11.88 -0.83 9.78
N LEU A 127 -10.84 -1.47 9.25
CA LEU A 127 -10.60 -2.89 9.40
C LEU A 127 -9.57 -3.14 10.50
N PRO A 128 -9.70 -4.23 11.27
CA PRO A 128 -8.67 -4.63 12.21
C PRO A 128 -7.42 -5.10 11.45
N ILE A 129 -6.27 -4.86 12.04
CA ILE A 129 -4.99 -5.30 11.49
C ILE A 129 -4.42 -6.40 12.36
#